data_c8ef9f9e8fc6b5492637b841fe6be669
#
_entry.id   c8ef9f9e8fc6b5492637b841fe6be669
#
_cell.length_a   1.000
_cell.length_b   1.000
_cell.length_c   1.000
_cell.angle_alpha   90.00
_cell.angle_beta   90.00
_cell.angle_gamma   90.00
#
_symmetry.space_group_name_H-M   'P 1'
#
loop_
_entity.id
_entity.type
_entity.pdbx_description
1 polymer ?
#
loop_
_entity_poly.entity_id
_entity_poly.type
_entity_poly.pdbx_seq_one_letter_code
_entity_poly.pdbx_strand_id
1 'polypeptide(L)'
;ELTDRWRQQYKPAMDRVRNGQAPWQHLDQLHRQSLEALAGEFGLALDEALLQRITGFWHRLRPWPDTLAGMHALKADYWLAALSNGNTALMLDVARHAGLPWDMLLCADLFGHYKPDPQVYLGACRLLDLPPQEVMLCAAHNYDLKAARALGLKTAFIARPLEYGPGQSQDLAAEQDWDLIASDLLDLHRQLAASA
;
A
#
# COMPACT_ATOMS: atom_id res chain seq x y z
N GLU A 1 1.43 -14.40 -17.27
CA GLU A 1 2.88 -14.18 -17.57
C GLU A 1 3.23 -12.69 -17.67
N LEU A 2 2.66 -11.90 -18.62
CA LEU A 2 2.92 -10.44 -18.70
C LEU A 2 2.55 -9.72 -17.39
N THR A 3 1.35 -9.96 -16.88
CA THR A 3 0.85 -9.34 -15.65
C THR A 3 1.76 -9.63 -14.44
N ASP A 4 2.21 -10.88 -14.30
CA ASP A 4 3.10 -11.27 -13.20
C ASP A 4 4.47 -10.59 -13.32
N ARG A 5 5.01 -10.55 -14.55
CA ARG A 5 6.26 -9.83 -14.85
C ARG A 5 6.11 -8.34 -14.58
N TRP A 6 4.97 -7.74 -14.95
CA TRP A 6 4.71 -6.33 -14.71
C TRP A 6 4.61 -6.03 -13.21
N ARG A 7 3.89 -6.84 -12.44
CA ARG A 7 3.86 -6.71 -10.99
C ARG A 7 5.23 -6.84 -10.34
N GLN A 8 6.06 -7.76 -10.83
CA GLN A 8 7.44 -7.93 -10.34
C GLN A 8 8.33 -6.70 -10.57
N GLN A 9 8.01 -5.80 -11.50
CA GLN A 9 8.74 -4.54 -11.70
C GLN A 9 8.42 -3.47 -10.65
N TYR A 10 7.35 -3.63 -9.86
CA TYR A 10 6.90 -2.65 -8.87
C TYR A 10 8.02 -2.25 -7.90
N LYS A 11 8.55 -3.20 -7.16
CA LYS A 11 9.61 -2.94 -6.18
C LYS A 11 10.92 -2.45 -6.82
N PRO A 12 11.49 -3.11 -7.85
CA PRO A 12 12.70 -2.64 -8.51
C PRO A 12 12.59 -1.22 -9.07
N ALA A 13 11.43 -0.83 -9.61
CA ALA A 13 11.21 0.51 -10.14
C ALA A 13 11.29 1.58 -9.04
N MET A 14 10.63 1.36 -7.91
CA MET A 14 10.74 2.27 -6.75
C MET A 14 12.14 2.27 -6.13
N ASP A 15 12.79 1.12 -6.04
CA ASP A 15 14.14 1.02 -5.46
C ASP A 15 15.17 1.83 -6.28
N ARG A 16 15.04 1.93 -7.59
CA ARG A 16 15.88 2.82 -8.41
C ARG A 16 15.73 4.29 -8.00
N VAL A 17 14.50 4.74 -7.74
CA VAL A 17 14.21 6.10 -7.26
C VAL A 17 14.79 6.30 -5.85
N ARG A 18 14.50 5.38 -4.93
CA ARG A 18 14.96 5.43 -3.54
C ARG A 18 16.49 5.46 -3.41
N ASN A 19 17.19 4.74 -4.28
CA ASN A 19 18.65 4.66 -4.30
C ASN A 19 19.31 5.80 -5.12
N GLY A 20 18.55 6.79 -5.58
CA GLY A 20 19.08 7.91 -6.37
C GLY A 20 19.53 7.55 -7.78
N GLN A 21 19.17 6.37 -8.27
CA GLN A 21 19.48 5.89 -9.63
C GLN A 21 18.50 6.45 -10.68
N ALA A 22 17.38 7.00 -10.25
CA ALA A 22 16.39 7.71 -11.04
C ALA A 22 15.85 8.91 -10.26
N PRO A 23 15.42 10.00 -10.92
CA PRO A 23 14.74 11.10 -10.26
C PRO A 23 13.40 10.64 -9.67
N TRP A 24 12.85 11.44 -8.74
CA TRP A 24 11.52 11.21 -8.21
C TRP A 24 10.49 11.14 -9.36
N GLN A 25 9.64 10.13 -9.30
CA GLN A 25 8.53 9.89 -10.22
C GLN A 25 7.33 9.34 -9.45
N HIS A 26 6.13 9.60 -9.95
CA HIS A 26 4.91 8.99 -9.43
C HIS A 26 4.84 7.50 -9.78
N LEU A 27 4.17 6.72 -8.95
CA LEU A 27 4.02 5.28 -9.18
C LEU A 27 3.36 4.98 -10.53
N ASP A 28 2.38 5.77 -10.97
CA ASP A 28 1.76 5.61 -12.29
C ASP A 28 2.77 5.72 -13.43
N GLN A 29 3.74 6.64 -13.33
CA GLN A 29 4.81 6.77 -14.32
C GLN A 29 5.72 5.53 -14.32
N LEU A 30 6.06 5.01 -13.15
CA LEU A 30 6.85 3.77 -13.01
C LEU A 30 6.11 2.55 -13.56
N HIS A 31 4.81 2.44 -13.28
CA HIS A 31 3.96 1.39 -13.85
C HIS A 31 3.91 1.48 -15.37
N ARG A 32 3.72 2.69 -15.91
CA ARG A 32 3.67 2.92 -17.35
C ARG A 32 4.99 2.54 -18.03
N GLN A 33 6.12 3.05 -17.53
CA GLN A 33 7.44 2.74 -18.08
C GLN A 33 7.75 1.24 -18.04
N SER A 34 7.40 0.57 -16.94
CA SER A 34 7.58 -0.88 -16.80
C SER A 34 6.71 -1.66 -17.80
N LEU A 35 5.48 -1.20 -18.04
CA LEU A 35 4.59 -1.82 -19.03
C LEU A 35 5.15 -1.66 -20.46
N GLU A 36 5.61 -0.47 -20.82
CA GLU A 36 6.22 -0.19 -22.14
C GLU A 36 7.46 -1.06 -22.39
N ALA A 37 8.35 -1.16 -21.39
CA ALA A 37 9.53 -2.00 -21.50
C ALA A 37 9.17 -3.48 -21.71
N LEU A 38 8.24 -4.00 -20.93
CA LEU A 38 7.77 -5.37 -21.06
C LEU A 38 7.02 -5.62 -22.37
N ALA A 39 6.21 -4.68 -22.84
CA ALA A 39 5.57 -4.79 -24.13
C ALA A 39 6.59 -4.99 -25.26
N GLY A 40 7.71 -4.24 -25.23
CA GLY A 40 8.82 -4.43 -26.15
C GLY A 40 9.46 -5.81 -26.04
N GLU A 41 9.72 -6.30 -24.81
CA GLU A 41 10.28 -7.65 -24.57
C GLU A 41 9.36 -8.76 -25.09
N PHE A 42 8.06 -8.59 -24.95
CA PHE A 42 7.04 -9.57 -25.41
C PHE A 42 6.63 -9.38 -26.89
N GLY A 43 7.23 -8.42 -27.61
CA GLY A 43 6.87 -8.12 -29.00
C GLY A 43 5.46 -7.61 -29.18
N LEU A 44 4.86 -6.97 -28.17
CA LEU A 44 3.50 -6.44 -28.19
C LEU A 44 3.49 -5.00 -28.71
N ALA A 45 2.74 -4.74 -29.78
CA ALA A 45 2.49 -3.40 -30.27
C ALA A 45 1.30 -2.79 -29.51
N LEU A 46 1.57 -2.07 -28.41
CA LEU A 46 0.57 -1.37 -27.63
C LEU A 46 0.54 0.11 -28.05
N ASP A 47 -0.61 0.59 -28.49
CA ASP A 47 -0.81 2.01 -28.74
C ASP A 47 -1.02 2.78 -27.43
N GLU A 48 -1.00 4.11 -27.51
CA GLU A 48 -1.14 5.00 -26.36
C GLU A 48 -2.45 4.75 -25.58
N ALA A 49 -3.56 4.55 -26.29
CA ALA A 49 -4.85 4.33 -25.65
C ALA A 49 -4.89 3.03 -24.85
N LEU A 50 -4.27 1.96 -25.40
CA LEU A 50 -4.20 0.68 -24.73
C LEU A 50 -3.24 0.70 -23.53
N LEU A 51 -2.12 1.38 -23.66
CA LEU A 51 -1.17 1.59 -22.55
C LEU A 51 -1.82 2.34 -21.41
N GLN A 52 -2.52 3.44 -21.67
CA GLN A 52 -3.29 4.19 -20.66
C GLN A 52 -4.36 3.32 -20.00
N ARG A 53 -5.11 2.56 -20.81
CA ARG A 53 -6.16 1.67 -20.29
C ARG A 53 -5.61 0.59 -19.38
N ILE A 54 -4.49 -0.05 -19.76
CA ILE A 54 -3.86 -1.12 -18.94
C ILE A 54 -3.29 -0.52 -17.66
N THR A 55 -2.55 0.60 -17.73
CA THR A 55 -2.03 1.28 -16.53
C THR A 55 -3.18 1.67 -15.59
N GLY A 56 -4.30 2.11 -16.14
CA GLY A 56 -5.50 2.46 -15.36
C GLY A 56 -6.16 1.29 -14.61
N PHE A 57 -5.73 0.04 -14.81
CA PHE A 57 -6.24 -1.08 -13.99
C PHE A 57 -5.79 -0.99 -12.53
N TRP A 58 -4.65 -0.39 -12.24
CA TRP A 58 -4.21 -0.13 -10.88
C TRP A 58 -5.15 0.80 -10.11
N HIS A 59 -5.86 1.67 -10.79
CA HIS A 59 -6.85 2.59 -10.23
C HIS A 59 -8.21 1.93 -9.89
N ARG A 60 -8.41 0.67 -10.25
CA ARG A 60 -9.70 -0.05 -10.14
C ARG A 60 -9.58 -1.38 -9.43
N LEU A 61 -8.61 -1.47 -8.50
CA LEU A 61 -8.44 -2.66 -7.68
C LEU A 61 -9.65 -2.86 -6.77
N ARG A 62 -10.05 -4.11 -6.64
CA ARG A 62 -11.16 -4.48 -5.75
C ARG A 62 -10.62 -4.62 -4.32
N PRO A 63 -11.35 -4.14 -3.31
CA PRO A 63 -10.98 -4.35 -1.92
C PRO A 63 -11.18 -5.82 -1.53
N TRP A 64 -10.52 -6.22 -0.45
CA TRP A 64 -10.79 -7.50 0.19
C TRP A 64 -12.23 -7.53 0.74
N PRO A 65 -12.86 -8.72 0.88
CA PRO A 65 -14.26 -8.83 1.30
C PRO A 65 -14.57 -8.18 2.66
N ASP A 66 -13.63 -8.18 3.58
CA ASP A 66 -13.74 -7.60 4.93
C ASP A 66 -13.52 -6.07 4.95
N THR A 67 -12.95 -5.49 3.89
CA THR A 67 -12.39 -4.12 3.93
C THR A 67 -13.44 -3.08 4.27
N LEU A 68 -14.56 -3.03 3.55
CA LEU A 68 -15.55 -1.99 3.76
C LEU A 68 -16.19 -2.08 5.15
N ALA A 69 -16.61 -3.28 5.54
CA ALA A 69 -17.22 -3.49 6.85
C ALA A 69 -16.22 -3.19 7.98
N GLY A 70 -14.98 -3.66 7.86
CA GLY A 70 -13.94 -3.42 8.86
C GLY A 70 -13.54 -1.95 8.95
N MET A 71 -13.40 -1.25 7.83
CA MET A 71 -13.10 0.19 7.83
C MET A 71 -14.24 1.00 8.47
N HIS A 72 -15.50 0.70 8.16
CA HIS A 72 -16.62 1.40 8.80
C HIS A 72 -16.66 1.16 10.30
N ALA A 73 -16.37 -0.05 10.77
CA ALA A 73 -16.29 -0.35 12.19
C ALA A 73 -15.15 0.43 12.88
N LEU A 74 -13.95 0.39 12.31
CA LEU A 74 -12.79 1.12 12.84
C LEU A 74 -12.98 2.64 12.84
N LYS A 75 -13.65 3.17 11.81
CA LYS A 75 -13.86 4.62 11.67
C LYS A 75 -14.77 5.23 12.75
N ALA A 76 -15.49 4.42 13.50
CA ALA A 76 -16.28 4.90 14.63
C ALA A 76 -15.39 5.49 15.75
N ASP A 77 -14.19 4.94 15.93
CA ASP A 77 -13.31 5.26 17.06
C ASP A 77 -11.95 5.80 16.63
N TYR A 78 -11.57 5.62 15.34
CA TYR A 78 -10.24 5.97 14.84
C TYR A 78 -10.30 6.78 13.55
N TRP A 79 -9.33 7.66 13.35
CA TRP A 79 -9.07 8.23 12.02
C TRP A 79 -8.39 7.19 11.13
N LEU A 80 -8.89 7.06 9.91
CA LEU A 80 -8.38 6.12 8.92
C LEU A 80 -7.61 6.87 7.83
N ALA A 81 -6.29 6.74 7.85
CA ALA A 81 -5.43 7.32 6.83
C ALA A 81 -4.79 6.24 5.97
N ALA A 82 -4.89 6.37 4.64
CA ALA A 82 -4.14 5.51 3.73
C ALA A 82 -2.68 5.97 3.67
N LEU A 83 -1.73 5.13 4.07
CA LEU A 83 -0.29 5.39 3.89
C LEU A 83 0.24 4.53 2.74
N SER A 84 0.31 5.11 1.53
CA SER A 84 0.52 4.36 0.29
C SER A 84 1.73 4.84 -0.51
N ASN A 85 2.42 3.88 -1.16
CA ASN A 85 3.38 4.18 -2.24
C ASN A 85 2.70 4.68 -3.53
N GLY A 86 1.38 4.47 -3.66
CA GLY A 86 0.59 5.05 -4.75
C GLY A 86 0.60 6.58 -4.68
N ASN A 87 0.52 7.24 -5.82
CA ASN A 87 0.33 8.68 -5.89
C ASN A 87 -1.13 9.06 -5.58
N THR A 88 -1.34 10.31 -5.22
CA THR A 88 -2.63 10.82 -4.75
C THR A 88 -3.77 10.56 -5.74
N ALA A 89 -3.56 10.80 -7.04
CA ALA A 89 -4.58 10.57 -8.06
C ALA A 89 -4.98 9.09 -8.14
N LEU A 90 -4.01 8.16 -8.12
CA LEU A 90 -4.26 6.73 -8.10
C LEU A 90 -5.10 6.35 -6.86
N MET A 91 -4.71 6.80 -5.68
CA MET A 91 -5.40 6.46 -4.43
C MET A 91 -6.80 7.08 -4.34
N LEU A 92 -7.02 8.26 -4.91
CA LEU A 92 -8.36 8.86 -5.03
C LEU A 92 -9.28 8.00 -5.90
N ASP A 93 -8.79 7.54 -7.04
CA ASP A 93 -9.56 6.69 -7.94
C ASP A 93 -9.87 5.33 -7.29
N VAL A 94 -8.90 4.69 -6.64
CA VAL A 94 -9.11 3.44 -5.90
C VAL A 94 -10.14 3.64 -4.78
N ALA A 95 -10.00 4.70 -3.98
CA ALA A 95 -10.93 4.99 -2.88
C ALA A 95 -12.35 5.20 -3.39
N ARG A 96 -12.51 5.97 -4.47
CA ARG A 96 -13.80 6.23 -5.10
C ARG A 96 -14.40 4.98 -5.75
N HIS A 97 -13.59 4.20 -6.46
CA HIS A 97 -14.02 2.97 -7.12
C HIS A 97 -14.49 1.90 -6.13
N ALA A 98 -13.78 1.76 -5.02
CA ALA A 98 -14.03 0.75 -4.00
C ALA A 98 -14.92 1.24 -2.84
N GLY A 99 -15.29 2.54 -2.79
CA GLY A 99 -16.09 3.10 -1.72
C GLY A 99 -15.37 3.17 -0.37
N LEU A 100 -14.02 3.32 -0.38
CA LEU A 100 -13.21 3.29 0.85
C LEU A 100 -13.37 4.59 1.64
N PRO A 101 -13.79 4.51 2.92
CA PRO A 101 -14.14 5.70 3.72
C PRO A 101 -12.91 6.30 4.43
N TRP A 102 -11.82 6.57 3.70
CA TRP A 102 -10.63 7.21 4.25
C TRP A 102 -10.95 8.62 4.77
N ASP A 103 -10.35 9.01 5.88
CA ASP A 103 -10.33 10.40 6.36
C ASP A 103 -9.22 11.19 5.67
N MET A 104 -8.10 10.52 5.34
CA MET A 104 -6.96 11.14 4.69
C MET A 104 -6.22 10.17 3.77
N LEU A 105 -5.68 10.70 2.68
CA LEU A 105 -4.79 9.97 1.77
C LEU A 105 -3.36 10.52 1.92
N LEU A 106 -2.49 9.74 2.53
CA LEU A 106 -1.08 10.04 2.76
C LEU A 106 -0.25 9.25 1.75
N CYS A 107 -0.10 9.84 0.58
CA CYS A 107 0.50 9.20 -0.58
C CYS A 107 1.97 9.58 -0.74
N ALA A 108 2.75 8.76 -1.42
CA ALA A 108 4.20 8.93 -1.59
C ALA A 108 4.59 10.30 -2.20
N ASP A 109 3.76 10.85 -3.08
CA ASP A 109 3.96 12.15 -3.71
C ASP A 109 3.88 13.33 -2.72
N LEU A 110 3.21 13.20 -1.57
CA LEU A 110 3.23 14.20 -0.50
C LEU A 110 4.59 14.28 0.20
N PHE A 111 5.36 13.21 0.15
CA PHE A 111 6.63 13.08 0.85
C PHE A 111 7.84 13.15 -0.08
N GLY A 112 7.65 12.93 -1.39
CA GLY A 112 8.73 12.74 -2.35
C GLY A 112 9.57 11.50 -2.08
N HIS A 113 9.02 10.53 -1.34
CA HIS A 113 9.67 9.30 -0.90
C HIS A 113 8.72 8.11 -0.98
N TYR A 114 9.28 6.92 -1.16
CA TYR A 114 8.56 5.65 -1.09
C TYR A 114 8.83 4.93 0.24
N LYS A 115 7.84 4.20 0.75
CA LYS A 115 8.07 3.24 1.83
C LYS A 115 9.11 2.18 1.37
N PRO A 116 10.01 1.75 2.24
CA PRO A 116 10.06 1.99 3.69
C PRO A 116 10.98 3.16 4.12
N ASP A 117 11.10 4.24 3.36
CA ASP A 117 11.89 5.40 3.77
C ASP A 117 11.24 6.09 4.99
N PRO A 118 12.02 6.46 6.04
CA PRO A 118 11.50 7.05 7.29
C PRO A 118 10.65 8.29 7.08
N GLN A 119 10.94 9.08 6.05
CA GLN A 119 10.24 10.32 5.72
C GLN A 119 8.73 10.10 5.49
N VAL A 120 8.34 8.91 4.99
CA VAL A 120 6.95 8.58 4.73
C VAL A 120 6.18 8.38 6.03
N TYR A 121 6.71 7.57 6.96
CA TYR A 121 6.06 7.25 8.23
C TYR A 121 6.04 8.45 9.17
N LEU A 122 7.19 9.09 9.37
CA LEU A 122 7.30 10.28 10.22
C LEU A 122 6.57 11.49 9.62
N GLY A 123 6.55 11.57 8.29
CA GLY A 123 5.76 12.57 7.57
C GLY A 123 4.26 12.39 7.79
N ALA A 124 3.78 11.15 7.82
CA ALA A 124 2.39 10.84 8.16
C ALA A 124 2.04 11.27 9.59
N CYS A 125 2.86 10.90 10.57
CA CYS A 125 2.67 11.31 11.96
C CYS A 125 2.62 12.85 12.09
N ARG A 126 3.51 13.57 11.42
CA ARG A 126 3.54 15.04 11.40
C ARG A 126 2.27 15.64 10.78
N LEU A 127 1.76 15.09 9.68
CA LEU A 127 0.53 15.58 9.04
C LEU A 127 -0.73 15.30 9.86
N LEU A 128 -0.71 14.24 10.68
CA LEU A 128 -1.79 13.92 11.61
C LEU A 128 -1.67 14.68 12.94
N ASP A 129 -0.56 15.41 13.16
CA ASP A 129 -0.22 16.06 14.43
C ASP A 129 -0.24 15.08 15.63
N LEU A 130 0.27 13.86 15.41
CA LEU A 130 0.33 12.80 16.40
C LEU A 130 1.76 12.28 16.56
N PRO A 131 2.19 11.94 17.80
CA PRO A 131 3.47 11.27 18.01
C PRO A 131 3.39 9.82 17.45
N PRO A 132 4.51 9.23 17.03
CA PRO A 132 4.51 7.88 16.42
C PRO A 132 3.80 6.81 17.27
N GLN A 133 3.89 6.89 18.61
CA GLN A 133 3.28 5.93 19.54
C GLN A 133 1.75 5.95 19.56
N GLU A 134 1.14 7.00 19.02
CA GLU A 134 -0.32 7.13 18.86
C GLU A 134 -0.80 6.77 17.46
N VAL A 135 0.12 6.45 16.55
CA VAL A 135 -0.19 6.03 15.18
C VAL A 135 0.10 4.55 15.01
N MET A 136 -0.88 3.79 14.50
CA MET A 136 -0.73 2.37 14.20
C MET A 136 -0.65 2.15 12.69
N LEU A 137 0.42 1.51 12.21
CA LEU A 137 0.48 0.97 10.86
C LEU A 137 -0.19 -0.39 10.82
N CYS A 138 -1.25 -0.52 10.02
CA CYS A 138 -1.91 -1.77 9.71
C CYS A 138 -1.48 -2.23 8.32
N ALA A 139 -0.79 -3.35 8.20
CA ALA A 139 -0.28 -3.84 6.92
C ALA A 139 -0.24 -5.38 6.86
N ALA A 140 -0.26 -5.90 5.64
CA ALA A 140 -0.06 -7.32 5.37
C ALA A 140 1.42 -7.68 5.15
N HIS A 141 2.33 -6.71 5.14
CA HIS A 141 3.73 -6.91 4.81
C HIS A 141 4.62 -6.72 6.04
N ASN A 142 5.34 -7.77 6.43
CA ASN A 142 6.23 -7.74 7.59
C ASN A 142 7.35 -6.69 7.46
N TYR A 143 7.90 -6.46 6.26
CA TYR A 143 8.94 -5.46 6.04
C TYR A 143 8.45 -4.03 6.31
N ASP A 144 7.19 -3.72 5.98
CA ASP A 144 6.57 -2.41 6.18
C ASP A 144 6.33 -2.15 7.68
N LEU A 145 5.79 -3.15 8.39
CA LEU A 145 5.62 -3.12 9.83
C LEU A 145 6.95 -2.98 10.58
N LYS A 146 7.99 -3.69 10.13
CA LYS A 146 9.34 -3.58 10.70
C LYS A 146 9.90 -2.15 10.60
N ALA A 147 9.70 -1.51 9.44
CA ALA A 147 10.14 -0.13 9.24
C ALA A 147 9.37 0.85 10.14
N ALA A 148 8.05 0.70 10.24
CA ALA A 148 7.20 1.54 11.09
C ALA A 148 7.56 1.38 12.59
N ARG A 149 7.72 0.14 13.07
CA ARG A 149 8.11 -0.16 14.46
C ARG A 149 9.45 0.46 14.82
N ALA A 150 10.43 0.41 13.92
CA ALA A 150 11.75 1.02 14.13
C ALA A 150 11.69 2.54 14.34
N LEU A 151 10.60 3.19 13.93
CA LEU A 151 10.34 4.62 14.09
C LEU A 151 9.38 4.93 15.25
N GLY A 152 8.98 3.91 16.02
CA GLY A 152 8.13 4.04 17.20
C GLY A 152 6.63 3.99 16.95
N LEU A 153 6.18 3.69 15.72
CA LEU A 153 4.76 3.47 15.47
C LEU A 153 4.31 2.14 16.08
N LYS A 154 3.04 2.05 16.44
CA LYS A 154 2.35 0.78 16.70
C LYS A 154 2.13 0.01 15.40
N THR A 155 1.99 -1.29 15.50
CA THR A 155 1.96 -2.18 14.36
C THR A 155 0.86 -3.22 14.46
N ALA A 156 0.08 -3.41 13.40
CA ALA A 156 -0.90 -4.47 13.29
C ALA A 156 -0.68 -5.26 11.99
N PHE A 157 -0.39 -6.55 12.12
CA PHE A 157 -0.31 -7.45 10.97
C PHE A 157 -1.72 -7.92 10.59
N ILE A 158 -2.09 -7.73 9.31
CA ILE A 158 -3.36 -8.18 8.75
C ILE A 158 -3.08 -9.29 7.74
N ALA A 159 -3.51 -10.52 8.03
CA ALA A 159 -3.24 -11.66 7.17
C ALA A 159 -3.92 -11.54 5.79
N ARG A 160 -3.13 -11.69 4.72
CA ARG A 160 -3.60 -11.68 3.31
C ARG A 160 -2.97 -12.83 2.53
N PRO A 161 -3.35 -14.09 2.82
CA PRO A 161 -2.62 -15.28 2.34
C PRO A 161 -2.79 -15.54 0.83
N LEU A 162 -3.62 -14.78 0.13
CA LEU A 162 -3.84 -14.91 -1.32
C LEU A 162 -3.53 -13.62 -2.07
N GLU A 163 -2.83 -12.66 -1.46
CA GLU A 163 -2.48 -11.39 -2.11
C GLU A 163 -1.67 -11.60 -3.40
N TYR A 164 -0.78 -12.58 -3.39
CA TYR A 164 0.04 -12.97 -4.53
C TYR A 164 -0.50 -14.22 -5.26
N GLY A 165 -1.76 -14.58 -4.99
CA GLY A 165 -2.40 -15.77 -5.55
C GLY A 165 -2.02 -17.08 -4.81
N PRO A 166 -2.44 -18.24 -5.35
CA PRO A 166 -2.26 -19.54 -4.68
C PRO A 166 -0.80 -19.95 -4.43
N GLY A 167 0.14 -19.35 -5.16
CA GLY A 167 1.59 -19.60 -5.01
C GLY A 167 2.30 -18.63 -4.06
N GLN A 168 1.57 -17.86 -3.25
CA GLN A 168 2.18 -16.93 -2.30
C GLN A 168 3.12 -17.67 -1.35
N SER A 169 4.34 -17.16 -1.18
CA SER A 169 5.38 -17.73 -0.31
C SER A 169 5.94 -16.74 0.71
N GLN A 170 5.48 -15.49 0.69
CA GLN A 170 5.92 -14.43 1.60
C GLN A 170 4.71 -13.83 2.32
N ASP A 171 4.95 -13.25 3.50
CA ASP A 171 3.94 -12.57 4.33
C ASP A 171 2.71 -13.45 4.64
N LEU A 172 2.90 -14.80 4.73
CA LEU A 172 1.83 -15.73 5.06
C LEU A 172 1.40 -15.64 6.52
N ALA A 173 2.30 -15.18 7.38
CA ALA A 173 2.09 -15.03 8.82
C ALA A 173 2.92 -13.86 9.36
N ALA A 174 2.61 -13.46 10.59
CA ALA A 174 3.42 -12.53 11.35
C ALA A 174 4.82 -13.11 11.61
N GLU A 175 5.87 -12.35 11.28
CA GLU A 175 7.27 -12.74 11.50
C GLU A 175 7.81 -12.28 12.85
N GLN A 176 7.09 -11.41 13.54
CA GLN A 176 7.42 -10.86 14.84
C GLN A 176 6.18 -10.76 15.73
N ASP A 177 6.38 -10.46 16.99
CA ASP A 177 5.36 -10.11 17.97
C ASP A 177 4.81 -8.70 17.75
N TRP A 178 4.11 -8.48 16.64
CA TRP A 178 3.47 -7.19 16.35
C TRP A 178 2.49 -6.83 17.48
N ASP A 179 2.21 -5.53 17.69
CA ASP A 179 1.29 -5.11 18.75
C ASP A 179 -0.07 -5.78 18.63
N LEU A 180 -0.55 -5.99 17.40
CA LEU A 180 -1.72 -6.80 17.09
C LEU A 180 -1.45 -7.70 15.87
N ILE A 181 -2.08 -8.89 15.89
CA ILE A 181 -2.07 -9.83 14.76
C ILE A 181 -3.52 -10.21 14.51
N ALA A 182 -4.06 -9.82 13.35
CA ALA A 182 -5.45 -10.01 13.01
C ALA A 182 -5.62 -10.77 11.69
N SER A 183 -6.66 -11.59 11.61
CA SER A 183 -7.02 -12.32 10.40
C SER A 183 -7.63 -11.42 9.32
N ASP A 184 -8.27 -10.33 9.72
CA ASP A 184 -8.93 -9.34 8.87
C ASP A 184 -9.19 -8.03 9.64
N LEU A 185 -9.78 -7.01 8.99
CA LEU A 185 -10.06 -5.73 9.63
C LEU A 185 -11.18 -5.79 10.67
N LEU A 186 -12.12 -6.72 10.56
CA LEU A 186 -13.15 -6.92 11.58
C LEU A 186 -12.56 -7.55 12.84
N ASP A 187 -11.61 -8.46 12.67
CA ASP A 187 -10.86 -9.03 13.79
C ASP A 187 -9.99 -7.98 14.48
N LEU A 188 -9.30 -7.13 13.70
CA LEU A 188 -8.55 -6.00 14.23
C LEU A 188 -9.45 -5.09 15.09
N HIS A 189 -10.63 -4.73 14.58
CA HIS A 189 -11.57 -3.91 15.34
C HIS A 189 -11.98 -4.56 16.68
N ARG A 190 -12.28 -5.87 16.69
CA ARG A 190 -12.60 -6.59 17.94
C ARG A 190 -11.46 -6.57 18.96
N GLN A 191 -10.23 -6.76 18.51
CA GLN A 191 -9.05 -6.75 19.39
C GLN A 191 -8.80 -5.37 19.98
N LEU A 192 -8.93 -4.30 19.18
CA LEU A 192 -8.80 -2.93 19.64
C LEU A 192 -9.89 -2.56 20.68
N ALA A 193 -11.14 -2.94 20.41
CA ALA A 193 -12.25 -2.70 21.36
C ALA A 193 -12.08 -3.44 22.68
N ALA A 194 -11.42 -4.60 22.69
CA ALA A 194 -11.14 -5.36 23.91
C ALA A 194 -9.94 -4.81 24.72
N SER A 195 -9.13 -3.94 24.11
CA SER A 195 -7.93 -3.36 24.73
C SER A 195 -8.12 -1.91 25.21
N ALA A 196 -9.26 -1.30 24.92
CA ALA A 196 -9.65 0.05 25.32
C ALA A 196 -10.33 0.03 26.70
#